data_a4284aad8a7201e8d4eeebc751479df4
#
_entry.id   a4284aad8a7201e8d4eeebc751479df4
#
_cell.length_a   1.000
_cell.length_b   1.000
_cell.length_c   1.000
_cell.angle_alpha   90.00
_cell.angle_beta   90.00
_cell.angle_gamma   90.00
#
_symmetry.space_group_name_H-M   'P 1'
#
loop_
_entity.id
_entity.type
_entity.pdbx_description
1 polymer ?
#
loop_
_entity_poly.entity_id
_entity_poly.type
_entity_poly.pdbx_seq_one_letter_code
_entity_poly.pdbx_strand_id
1 'polypeptide(L)'
;MSLITSTFVIAVHDEILKETGVGREGCHKDKLEGVLSRIDQQMYYNNVEDLFEIAAWYGIAIAKGHAFVDGNKRTGLATMLTFLEIQ
;
A
#
# COMPACT_ATOMS: atom_id res chain seq x y z
N MET A 1 9.09 12.81 -1.73
CA MET A 1 9.83 11.55 -1.84
C MET A 1 8.95 10.40 -1.39
N SER A 2 8.91 9.33 -2.20
CA SER A 2 8.05 8.19 -1.91
C SER A 2 8.84 7.14 -1.13
N LEU A 3 8.29 6.70 0.01
CA LEU A 3 8.90 5.65 0.84
C LEU A 3 8.41 4.27 0.45
N ILE A 4 7.25 4.19 -0.21
CA ILE A 4 6.67 2.93 -0.67
C ILE A 4 6.37 3.07 -2.17
N THR A 5 6.84 2.11 -2.95
CA THR A 5 6.62 2.09 -4.39
C THR A 5 5.47 1.17 -4.77
N SER A 6 4.92 1.34 -5.97
CA SER A 6 3.91 0.42 -6.48
C SER A 6 4.46 -1.00 -6.60
N THR A 7 5.72 -1.14 -6.98
CA THR A 7 6.37 -2.45 -7.06
C THR A 7 6.35 -3.17 -5.71
N PHE A 8 6.65 -2.44 -4.63
CA PHE A 8 6.61 -3.00 -3.28
C PHE A 8 5.21 -3.47 -2.90
N VAL A 9 4.20 -2.65 -3.16
CA VAL A 9 2.81 -2.98 -2.81
C VAL A 9 2.31 -4.17 -3.62
N ILE A 10 2.63 -4.22 -4.90
CA ILE A 10 2.26 -5.35 -5.76
C ILE A 10 2.91 -6.64 -5.27
N ALA A 11 4.19 -6.58 -4.88
CA ALA A 11 4.88 -7.74 -4.34
C ALA A 11 4.22 -8.25 -3.06
N VAL A 12 3.79 -7.35 -2.18
CA VAL A 12 3.06 -7.72 -0.95
C VAL A 12 1.74 -8.40 -1.30
N HIS A 13 0.99 -7.84 -2.24
CA HIS A 13 -0.28 -8.41 -2.68
C HIS A 13 -0.09 -9.82 -3.25
N ASP A 14 0.89 -9.97 -4.14
CA ASP A 14 1.16 -11.27 -4.78
C ASP A 14 1.60 -12.31 -3.76
N GLU A 15 2.37 -11.94 -2.77
CA GLU A 15 2.81 -12.84 -1.70
C GLU A 15 1.62 -13.33 -0.87
N ILE A 16 0.66 -12.45 -0.60
CA ILE A 16 -0.56 -12.85 0.11
C ILE A 16 -1.35 -13.88 -0.69
N LEU A 17 -1.52 -13.66 -1.98
CA LEU A 17 -2.23 -14.61 -2.84
C LEU A 17 -1.52 -15.97 -2.86
N LYS A 18 -0.20 -15.92 -2.94
CA LYS A 18 0.62 -17.14 -2.98
C LYS A 18 0.49 -17.94 -1.68
N GLU A 19 0.55 -17.26 -0.53
CA GLU A 19 0.50 -17.91 0.78
C GLU A 19 -0.87 -18.44 1.12
N THR A 20 -1.91 -17.66 0.83
CA THR A 20 -3.28 -18.03 1.22
C THR A 20 -3.99 -18.88 0.18
N GLY A 21 -3.60 -18.77 -1.07
CA GLY A 21 -4.30 -19.42 -2.18
C GLY A 21 -5.71 -18.87 -2.39
N VAL A 22 -6.04 -17.74 -1.75
CA VAL A 22 -7.36 -17.12 -1.79
C VAL A 22 -7.26 -15.72 -2.35
N GLY A 23 -8.21 -15.36 -3.21
CA GLY A 23 -8.26 -14.06 -3.82
C GLY A 23 -7.93 -14.11 -5.30
N ARG A 24 -8.21 -13.00 -5.98
CA ARG A 24 -8.02 -12.89 -7.42
C ARG A 24 -6.77 -12.07 -7.72
N GLU A 25 -6.05 -12.47 -8.75
CA GLU A 25 -4.97 -11.68 -9.30
C GLU A 25 -5.54 -10.47 -10.03
N GLY A 26 -4.73 -9.47 -10.20
CA GLY A 26 -5.06 -8.29 -10.98
C GLY A 26 -4.82 -7.00 -10.22
N CYS A 27 -4.19 -6.07 -10.91
CA CYS A 27 -3.86 -4.76 -10.35
C CYS A 27 -3.95 -3.71 -11.44
N HIS A 28 -4.61 -2.61 -11.13
CA HIS A 28 -4.59 -1.41 -11.96
C HIS A 28 -3.40 -0.58 -11.53
N LYS A 29 -2.24 -0.82 -12.14
CA LYS A 29 -0.98 -0.22 -11.72
C LYS A 29 -1.02 1.31 -11.74
N ASP A 30 -1.60 1.90 -12.79
CA ASP A 30 -1.70 3.35 -12.90
C ASP A 30 -2.54 3.93 -11.75
N LYS A 31 -3.61 3.23 -11.39
CA LYS A 31 -4.46 3.63 -10.28
C LYS A 31 -3.71 3.55 -8.96
N LEU A 32 -2.94 2.50 -8.77
CA LEU A 32 -2.10 2.34 -7.58
C LEU A 32 -1.07 3.45 -7.47
N GLU A 33 -0.39 3.75 -8.57
CA GLU A 33 0.60 4.82 -8.61
C GLU A 33 -0.05 6.18 -8.29
N GLY A 34 -1.25 6.41 -8.80
CA GLY A 34 -2.02 7.62 -8.48
C GLY A 34 -2.38 7.71 -7.00
N VAL A 35 -2.78 6.60 -6.41
CA VAL A 35 -3.09 6.53 -4.97
C VAL A 35 -1.86 6.87 -4.14
N LEU A 36 -0.72 6.25 -4.46
CA LEU A 36 0.52 6.48 -3.72
C LEU A 36 1.03 7.91 -3.88
N SER A 37 0.97 8.44 -5.09
CA SER A 37 1.39 9.81 -5.36
C SER A 37 0.55 10.81 -4.56
N ARG A 38 -0.76 10.61 -4.53
CA ARG A 38 -1.67 11.50 -3.80
C ARG A 38 -1.38 11.46 -2.30
N ILE A 39 -1.16 10.27 -1.75
CA ILE A 39 -0.91 10.15 -0.33
C ILE A 39 0.46 10.71 0.05
N ASP A 40 1.47 10.56 -0.82
CA ASP A 40 2.78 11.17 -0.61
C ASP A 40 2.67 12.68 -0.51
N GLN A 41 1.88 13.29 -1.38
CA GLN A 41 1.66 14.74 -1.36
C GLN A 41 0.94 15.18 -0.09
N GLN A 42 -0.09 14.44 0.32
CA GLN A 42 -0.84 14.78 1.53
C GLN A 42 0.03 14.69 2.78
N MET A 43 0.86 13.66 2.86
CA MET A 43 1.80 13.52 3.98
C MET A 43 2.81 14.66 4.01
N TYR A 44 3.30 15.06 2.84
CA TYR A 44 4.23 16.17 2.74
C TYR A 44 3.61 17.47 3.25
N TYR A 45 2.39 17.78 2.80
CA TYR A 45 1.70 19.00 3.24
C TYR A 45 1.36 19.00 4.72
N ASN A 46 1.11 17.82 5.28
CA ASN A 46 0.75 17.72 6.70
C ASN A 46 1.96 17.46 7.59
N ASN A 47 3.16 17.50 7.03
CA ASN A 47 4.42 17.28 7.76
C ASN A 47 4.40 15.99 8.58
N VAL A 48 3.92 14.90 7.99
CA VAL A 48 3.86 13.60 8.66
C VAL A 48 5.25 13.01 8.68
N GLU A 49 5.84 12.86 9.86
CA GLU A 49 7.21 12.38 10.03
C GLU A 49 7.31 11.09 10.85
N ASP A 50 6.32 10.84 11.70
CA ASP A 50 6.31 9.63 12.52
C ASP A 50 6.10 8.39 11.65
N LEU A 51 6.97 7.38 11.82
CA LEU A 51 6.94 6.17 11.00
C LEU A 51 5.62 5.40 11.12
N PHE A 52 5.03 5.37 12.31
CA PHE A 52 3.74 4.69 12.50
C PHE A 52 2.63 5.42 11.76
N GLU A 53 2.65 6.74 11.79
CA GLU A 53 1.66 7.53 11.04
C GLU A 53 1.85 7.36 9.53
N ILE A 54 3.08 7.39 9.05
CA ILE A 54 3.39 7.16 7.64
C ILE A 54 2.84 5.81 7.19
N ALA A 55 3.11 4.76 7.98
CA ALA A 55 2.62 3.42 7.70
C ALA A 55 1.08 3.40 7.62
N ALA A 56 0.42 4.05 8.56
CA ALA A 56 -1.05 4.11 8.59
C ALA A 56 -1.62 4.86 7.38
N TRP A 57 -1.00 5.96 6.99
CA TRP A 57 -1.45 6.71 5.81
C TRP A 57 -1.40 5.84 4.56
N TYR A 58 -0.28 5.14 4.33
CA TYR A 58 -0.16 4.24 3.19
C TYR A 58 -1.16 3.09 3.26
N GLY A 59 -1.26 2.44 4.43
CA GLY A 59 -2.16 1.30 4.60
C GLY A 59 -3.62 1.65 4.31
N ILE A 60 -4.08 2.78 4.83
CA ILE A 60 -5.45 3.24 4.61
C ILE A 60 -5.67 3.62 3.15
N ALA A 61 -4.71 4.31 2.53
CA ALA A 61 -4.81 4.71 1.14
C ALA A 61 -4.92 3.50 0.21
N ILE A 62 -4.11 2.46 0.46
CA ILE A 62 -4.14 1.23 -0.33
C ILE A 62 -5.47 0.51 -0.13
N ALA A 63 -5.93 0.40 1.11
CA ALA A 63 -7.19 -0.27 1.42
C ALA A 63 -8.38 0.39 0.74
N LYS A 64 -8.40 1.71 0.64
CA LYS A 64 -9.49 2.47 0.06
C LYS A 64 -9.34 2.72 -1.44
N GLY A 65 -8.15 2.54 -1.97
CA GLY A 65 -7.85 2.92 -3.35
C GLY A 65 -8.40 2.00 -4.42
N HIS A 66 -8.76 0.77 -4.05
CA HIS A 66 -9.34 -0.21 -4.98
C HIS A 66 -8.50 -0.44 -6.24
N ALA A 67 -7.18 -0.41 -6.09
CA ALA A 67 -6.26 -0.64 -7.20
C ALA A 67 -6.16 -2.11 -7.58
N PHE A 68 -6.43 -3.01 -6.62
CA PHE A 68 -6.44 -4.45 -6.85
C PHE A 68 -7.84 -4.94 -7.08
N VAL A 69 -7.97 -6.02 -7.86
CA VAL A 69 -9.26 -6.66 -8.10
C VAL A 69 -9.82 -7.20 -6.79
N ASP A 70 -8.94 -7.71 -5.93
CA ASP A 70 -9.33 -8.30 -4.65
C ASP A 70 -8.22 -8.10 -3.63
N GLY A 71 -8.59 -8.17 -2.35
CA GLY A 71 -7.62 -8.13 -1.25
C GLY A 71 -7.06 -6.75 -0.93
N ASN A 72 -7.75 -5.67 -1.25
CA ASN A 72 -7.25 -4.31 -1.00
C ASN A 72 -7.01 -4.03 0.48
N LYS A 73 -7.95 -4.40 1.35
CA LYS A 73 -7.80 -4.16 2.79
C LYS A 73 -6.66 -4.99 3.38
N ARG A 74 -6.57 -6.24 2.97
CA ARG A 74 -5.51 -7.14 3.43
C ARG A 74 -4.14 -6.65 2.97
N THR A 75 -4.04 -6.21 1.72
CA THR A 75 -2.80 -5.68 1.17
C THR A 75 -2.40 -4.39 1.88
N GLY A 76 -3.36 -3.51 2.18
CA GLY A 76 -3.09 -2.29 2.93
C GLY A 76 -2.51 -2.58 4.30
N LEU A 77 -3.12 -3.50 5.05
CA LEU A 77 -2.63 -3.90 6.36
C LEU A 77 -1.24 -4.54 6.27
N ALA A 78 -1.06 -5.47 5.34
CA ALA A 78 0.22 -6.17 5.18
C ALA A 78 1.33 -5.19 4.75
N THR A 79 1.03 -4.24 3.89
CA THR A 79 1.99 -3.22 3.48
C THR A 79 2.43 -2.37 4.67
N MET A 80 1.47 -1.96 5.50
CA MET A 80 1.75 -1.19 6.71
C MET A 80 2.68 -1.95 7.65
N LEU A 81 2.36 -3.21 7.93
CA LEU A 81 3.16 -4.03 8.84
C LEU A 81 4.55 -4.32 8.28
N THR A 82 4.64 -4.64 6.99
CA THR A 82 5.93 -4.92 6.35
C THR A 82 6.80 -3.68 6.33
N PHE A 83 6.21 -2.51 6.05
CA PHE A 83 6.94 -1.25 6.09
C PHE A 83 7.56 -1.02 7.47
N LEU A 84 6.78 -1.24 8.54
CA LEU A 84 7.28 -1.04 9.91
C LEU A 84 8.37 -2.04 10.27
N GLU A 85 8.30 -3.27 9.76
CA GLU A 85 9.31 -4.29 10.05
C GLU A 85 10.68 -3.95 9.46
N ILE A 86 10.72 -3.28 8.31
CA ILE A 86 11.98 -2.99 7.64
C ILE A 86 12.58 -1.63 8.01
N GLN A 87 11.93 -0.89 8.91
CA GLN A 87 12.47 0.40 9.38
C GLN A 87 13.41 0.29 10.57
#